data_128ac044dffc6e7db603f4758b9411f8
#
_entry.id   128ac044dffc6e7db603f4758b9411f8
#
_cell.length_a   1.000
_cell.length_b   1.000
_cell.length_c   1.000
_cell.angle_alpha   90.00
_cell.angle_beta   90.00
_cell.angle_gamma   90.00
#
_symmetry.space_group_name_H-M   'P 1'
#
loop_
_entity.id
_entity.type
_entity.pdbx_description
1 polymer ?
#
loop_
_entity_poly.entity_id
_entity_poly.type
_entity_poly.pdbx_seq_one_letter_code
_entity_poly.pdbx_strand_id
1 'polypeptide(L)'
;MAKVIVVGAGINGVTSAIELKKRGHQVTLVDPGPLPHPLAASTDISKAVRAAYGPDEDYTALAERCIELWRKWNSEFGVELYHETGVLFVCQHPMRPGDFEYESCRVLEKLGHRLERFDSFTFHERFPAFAPDRFQDGFFDPDAGYVESGRVVATLVEHAKSIGVELRERAKFVALNENDDRVHGVVLDNRHRINGDAVVIAAGAWTPYVLPFTKKFLRATGHPVFHLKPDKPELFLPERFPFFGADISTTGYYGFPLNQGVVKIANHGPGREMSPDSAERVVTAEDENALREFLRSTIPALAEAAIVYTRVCMYCDTNDGDFWIAADPQRSNLVISTGDCGHGFKFAPVLGEITADAVEGKANPFLQKFRWRPEIKSGEAKEAARFAPN
;
A
#
# COMPACT_ATOMS: atom_id res chain seq x y z
N MET A 1 5.01 -2.01 -30.71
CA MET A 1 3.58 -2.03 -30.26
C MET A 1 3.22 -3.48 -30.03
N ALA A 2 2.82 -3.84 -28.80
CA ALA A 2 2.46 -5.20 -28.40
C ALA A 2 1.05 -5.20 -27.81
N LYS A 3 0.39 -6.37 -27.78
CA LYS A 3 -0.85 -6.61 -27.06
C LYS A 3 -0.50 -7.08 -25.64
N VAL A 4 -0.79 -6.26 -24.62
CA VAL A 4 -0.49 -6.57 -23.23
C VAL A 4 -1.79 -6.79 -22.45
N ILE A 5 -1.85 -7.88 -21.70
CA ILE A 5 -2.96 -8.20 -20.81
C ILE A 5 -2.50 -7.95 -19.39
N VAL A 6 -3.24 -7.12 -18.65
CA VAL A 6 -3.00 -6.86 -17.23
C VAL A 6 -4.12 -7.51 -16.42
N VAL A 7 -3.77 -8.36 -15.46
CA VAL A 7 -4.71 -9.07 -14.58
C VAL A 7 -4.69 -8.45 -13.19
N GLY A 8 -5.84 -7.93 -12.76
CA GLY A 8 -6.03 -7.18 -11.51
C GLY A 8 -6.02 -5.68 -11.74
N ALA A 9 -7.12 -5.01 -11.37
CA ALA A 9 -7.30 -3.55 -11.50
C ALA A 9 -7.13 -2.82 -10.15
N GLY A 10 -6.32 -3.38 -9.25
CA GLY A 10 -5.77 -2.68 -8.10
C GLY A 10 -4.76 -1.61 -8.54
N ILE A 11 -4.11 -0.95 -7.58
CA ILE A 11 -3.22 0.17 -7.88
C ILE A 11 -2.08 -0.21 -8.84
N ASN A 12 -1.44 -1.37 -8.65
CA ASN A 12 -0.37 -1.84 -9.53
C ASN A 12 -0.86 -2.08 -10.96
N GLY A 13 -2.02 -2.72 -11.10
CA GLY A 13 -2.53 -3.06 -12.42
C GLY A 13 -3.05 -1.86 -13.19
N VAL A 14 -3.81 -0.96 -12.56
CA VAL A 14 -4.35 0.20 -13.26
C VAL A 14 -3.24 1.18 -13.69
N THR A 15 -2.23 1.41 -12.85
CA THR A 15 -1.07 2.25 -13.21
C THR A 15 -0.23 1.61 -14.31
N SER A 16 -0.03 0.29 -14.25
CA SER A 16 0.66 -0.46 -15.31
C SER A 16 -0.08 -0.39 -16.65
N ALA A 17 -1.40 -0.54 -16.63
CA ALA A 17 -2.22 -0.44 -17.83
C ALA A 17 -2.17 0.95 -18.47
N ILE A 18 -2.23 2.01 -17.64
CA ILE A 18 -2.11 3.40 -18.11
C ILE A 18 -0.74 3.64 -18.73
N GLU A 19 0.35 3.25 -18.06
CA GLU A 19 1.70 3.50 -18.56
C GLU A 19 1.99 2.72 -19.85
N LEU A 20 1.65 1.43 -19.91
CA LEU A 20 1.78 0.63 -21.12
C LEU A 20 0.97 1.22 -22.29
N LYS A 21 -0.22 1.74 -22.02
CA LYS A 21 -1.03 2.43 -23.03
C LYS A 21 -0.38 3.71 -23.53
N LYS A 22 0.15 4.53 -22.61
CA LYS A 22 0.91 5.75 -22.96
C LYS A 22 2.13 5.44 -23.82
N ARG A 23 2.77 4.27 -23.63
CA ARG A 23 3.90 3.79 -24.44
C ARG A 23 3.48 3.19 -25.80
N GLY A 24 2.19 3.23 -26.14
CA GLY A 24 1.66 2.83 -27.45
C GLY A 24 1.31 1.36 -27.56
N HIS A 25 1.22 0.61 -26.46
CA HIS A 25 0.73 -0.77 -26.48
C HIS A 25 -0.81 -0.83 -26.61
N GLN A 26 -1.33 -1.96 -27.08
CA GLN A 26 -2.74 -2.32 -26.95
C GLN A 26 -2.91 -3.01 -25.61
N VAL A 27 -3.73 -2.45 -24.71
CA VAL A 27 -3.83 -2.93 -23.34
C VAL A 27 -5.25 -3.37 -23.02
N THR A 28 -5.39 -4.60 -22.51
CA THR A 28 -6.63 -5.13 -21.93
C THR A 28 -6.41 -5.33 -20.43
N LEU A 29 -7.20 -4.66 -19.58
CA LEU A 29 -7.18 -4.77 -18.12
C LEU A 29 -8.34 -5.65 -17.67
N VAL A 30 -8.04 -6.74 -16.97
CA VAL A 30 -9.01 -7.78 -16.55
C VAL A 30 -9.14 -7.80 -15.05
N ASP A 31 -10.37 -7.79 -14.51
CA ASP A 31 -10.63 -7.90 -13.07
C ASP A 31 -11.94 -8.66 -12.79
N PRO A 32 -12.01 -9.52 -11.75
CA PRO A 32 -13.21 -10.29 -11.41
C PRO A 32 -14.36 -9.47 -10.83
N GLY A 33 -14.07 -8.27 -10.32
CA GLY A 33 -15.08 -7.40 -9.70
C GLY A 33 -15.56 -6.26 -10.60
N PRO A 34 -16.50 -5.47 -10.06
CA PRO A 34 -16.72 -4.13 -10.56
C PRO A 34 -15.49 -3.27 -10.28
N LEU A 35 -15.27 -2.20 -11.05
CA LEU A 35 -14.14 -1.31 -10.85
C LEU A 35 -14.56 0.02 -10.21
N PRO A 36 -13.90 0.48 -9.14
CA PRO A 36 -12.86 -0.20 -8.36
C PRO A 36 -13.35 -1.43 -7.61
N HIS A 37 -12.51 -2.47 -7.51
CA HIS A 37 -12.89 -3.70 -6.81
C HIS A 37 -12.99 -3.47 -5.29
N PRO A 38 -14.14 -3.70 -4.64
CA PRO A 38 -14.37 -3.31 -3.23
C PRO A 38 -13.48 -4.08 -2.25
N LEU A 39 -13.08 -5.31 -2.58
CA LEU A 39 -12.21 -6.14 -1.72
C LEU A 39 -10.71 -5.91 -1.97
N ALA A 40 -10.32 -5.13 -2.98
CA ALA A 40 -8.91 -4.85 -3.22
C ALA A 40 -8.28 -4.07 -2.05
N ALA A 41 -7.02 -4.36 -1.74
CA ALA A 41 -6.26 -3.59 -0.74
C ALA A 41 -6.19 -2.09 -1.10
N SER A 42 -6.26 -1.78 -2.38
CA SER A 42 -6.20 -0.41 -2.92
C SER A 42 -7.46 0.42 -2.64
N THR A 43 -8.60 -0.20 -2.32
CA THR A 43 -9.87 0.52 -2.14
C THR A 43 -10.20 0.71 -0.68
N ASP A 44 -9.90 1.89 -0.15
CA ASP A 44 -10.21 2.32 1.22
C ASP A 44 -10.34 3.84 1.24
N ILE A 45 -10.69 4.45 2.40
CA ILE A 45 -10.83 5.90 2.51
C ILE A 45 -9.48 6.63 2.52
N SER A 46 -8.42 6.01 3.03
CA SER A 46 -7.10 6.65 3.12
C SER A 46 -5.95 5.65 3.12
N LYS A 47 -4.81 6.09 2.57
CA LYS A 47 -3.50 5.44 2.63
C LYS A 47 -2.42 6.48 2.87
N ALA A 48 -1.39 6.12 3.65
CA ALA A 48 -0.28 7.03 3.93
C ALA A 48 0.58 7.30 2.70
N VAL A 49 1.04 8.54 2.57
CA VAL A 49 2.13 8.95 1.68
C VAL A 49 3.21 9.54 2.55
N ARG A 50 4.32 8.84 2.70
CA ARG A 50 5.43 9.17 3.60
C ARG A 50 6.77 8.78 2.97
N ALA A 51 7.82 9.52 3.29
CA ALA A 51 9.19 9.21 2.90
C ALA A 51 10.02 8.54 4.03
N ALA A 52 9.47 8.41 5.24
CA ALA A 52 10.10 7.73 6.35
C ALA A 52 10.16 6.21 6.11
N TYR A 53 11.37 5.67 5.92
CA TYR A 53 11.66 4.25 5.66
C TYR A 53 12.79 3.69 6.53
N GLY A 54 13.03 4.28 7.70
CA GLY A 54 14.17 3.86 8.54
C GLY A 54 15.49 4.07 7.80
N PRO A 55 16.37 3.07 7.77
CA PRO A 55 17.66 3.18 7.09
C PRO A 55 17.60 2.96 5.57
N ASP A 56 16.44 2.61 4.98
CA ASP A 56 16.31 2.28 3.56
C ASP A 56 16.23 3.56 2.70
N GLU A 57 17.41 4.05 2.27
CA GLU A 57 17.53 5.25 1.44
C GLU A 57 16.91 5.08 0.04
N ASP A 58 16.83 3.85 -0.51
CA ASP A 58 16.21 3.60 -1.83
C ASP A 58 14.70 3.84 -1.78
N TYR A 59 14.01 3.28 -0.78
CA TYR A 59 12.59 3.54 -0.60
C TYR A 59 12.31 4.99 -0.22
N THR A 60 13.18 5.62 0.56
CA THR A 60 13.05 7.05 0.90
C THR A 60 13.10 7.89 -0.37
N ALA A 61 14.13 7.73 -1.21
CA ALA A 61 14.27 8.47 -2.46
C ALA A 61 13.09 8.22 -3.44
N LEU A 62 12.63 6.96 -3.53
CA LEU A 62 11.47 6.64 -4.35
C LEU A 62 10.19 7.30 -3.82
N ALA A 63 10.02 7.38 -2.51
CA ALA A 63 8.86 8.01 -1.88
C ALA A 63 8.87 9.53 -2.04
N GLU A 64 10.02 10.19 -1.94
CA GLU A 64 10.16 11.63 -2.24
C GLU A 64 9.72 11.94 -3.67
N ARG A 65 10.23 11.17 -4.66
CA ARG A 65 9.78 11.27 -6.05
C ARG A 65 8.25 11.09 -6.17
N CYS A 66 7.67 10.17 -5.42
CA CYS A 66 6.23 9.94 -5.44
C CYS A 66 5.44 11.10 -4.83
N ILE A 67 5.92 11.75 -3.76
CA ILE A 67 5.26 12.91 -3.16
C ILE A 67 5.11 14.03 -4.20
N GLU A 68 6.17 14.34 -4.94
CA GLU A 68 6.12 15.31 -6.04
C GLU A 68 5.12 14.91 -7.13
N LEU A 69 5.10 13.64 -7.50
CA LEU A 69 4.17 13.13 -8.51
C LEU A 69 2.72 13.10 -8.02
N TRP A 70 2.47 12.89 -6.72
CA TRP A 70 1.14 13.00 -6.12
C TRP A 70 0.61 14.43 -6.20
N ARG A 71 1.44 15.45 -5.91
CA ARG A 71 1.08 16.88 -6.11
C ARG A 71 0.73 17.16 -7.57
N LYS A 72 1.52 16.60 -8.51
CA LYS A 72 1.26 16.69 -9.94
C LYS A 72 -0.05 16.03 -10.35
N TRP A 73 -0.37 14.86 -9.81
CA TRP A 73 -1.64 14.18 -10.09
C TRP A 73 -2.86 14.97 -9.61
N ASN A 74 -2.80 15.64 -8.46
CA ASN A 74 -3.87 16.55 -8.04
C ASN A 74 -4.16 17.61 -9.12
N SER A 75 -3.10 18.19 -9.70
CA SER A 75 -3.24 19.19 -10.75
C SER A 75 -3.70 18.57 -12.07
N GLU A 76 -3.16 17.44 -12.48
CA GLU A 76 -3.48 16.76 -13.74
C GLU A 76 -4.93 16.29 -13.79
N PHE A 77 -5.43 15.75 -12.69
CA PHE A 77 -6.81 15.23 -12.60
C PHE A 77 -7.82 16.31 -12.19
N GLY A 78 -7.35 17.49 -11.77
CA GLY A 78 -8.24 18.58 -11.31
C GLY A 78 -9.05 18.22 -10.06
N VAL A 79 -8.54 17.29 -9.24
CA VAL A 79 -9.16 16.82 -8.01
C VAL A 79 -8.11 16.58 -6.94
N GLU A 80 -8.39 17.02 -5.72
CA GLU A 80 -7.50 16.75 -4.59
C GLU A 80 -7.68 15.30 -4.14
N LEU A 81 -6.71 14.47 -4.47
CA LEU A 81 -6.60 13.05 -4.10
C LEU A 81 -5.54 12.83 -3.02
N TYR A 82 -4.47 13.60 -3.08
CA TYR A 82 -3.38 13.66 -2.11
C TYR A 82 -3.54 14.90 -1.25
N HIS A 83 -3.62 14.69 0.06
CA HIS A 83 -3.72 15.72 1.08
C HIS A 83 -2.40 15.81 1.83
N GLU A 84 -1.73 16.95 1.69
CA GLU A 84 -0.44 17.23 2.33
C GLU A 84 -0.67 17.76 3.75
N THR A 85 -0.96 16.86 4.65
CA THR A 85 -1.35 17.15 6.03
C THR A 85 -0.24 16.88 7.03
N GLY A 86 0.92 16.47 6.53
CA GLY A 86 2.02 15.96 7.33
C GLY A 86 1.84 14.52 7.81
N VAL A 87 2.92 13.98 8.35
CA VAL A 87 3.00 12.65 8.95
C VAL A 87 3.70 12.74 10.29
N LEU A 88 3.12 12.14 11.30
CA LEU A 88 3.59 12.13 12.67
C LEU A 88 4.08 10.74 13.05
N PHE A 89 5.30 10.63 13.54
CA PHE A 89 5.81 9.43 14.21
C PHE A 89 6.12 9.76 15.65
N VAL A 90 5.61 8.93 16.57
CA VAL A 90 5.74 9.15 18.02
C VAL A 90 6.21 7.91 18.73
N CYS A 91 7.06 8.10 19.74
CA CYS A 91 7.70 7.06 20.52
C CYS A 91 7.43 7.25 22.02
N GLN A 92 7.14 6.15 22.71
CA GLN A 92 6.98 6.13 24.18
C GLN A 92 8.30 6.33 24.91
N HIS A 93 9.42 6.17 24.21
CA HIS A 93 10.79 6.33 24.72
C HIS A 93 11.56 7.28 23.81
N PRO A 94 12.64 7.89 24.30
CA PRO A 94 13.57 8.62 23.43
C PRO A 94 14.03 7.73 22.28
N MET A 95 13.96 8.26 21.05
CA MET A 95 14.42 7.56 19.84
C MET A 95 15.91 7.22 19.95
N ARG A 96 16.29 6.01 19.57
CA ARG A 96 17.65 5.49 19.67
C ARG A 96 18.18 5.02 18.32
N PRO A 97 19.50 5.06 18.09
CA PRO A 97 20.10 4.45 16.91
C PRO A 97 19.61 3.00 16.72
N GLY A 98 19.14 2.69 15.52
CA GLY A 98 18.54 1.40 15.16
C GLY A 98 17.01 1.36 15.25
N ASP A 99 16.36 2.29 15.94
CA ASP A 99 14.91 2.41 15.91
C ASP A 99 14.45 2.95 14.54
N PHE A 100 13.29 2.50 14.07
CA PHE A 100 12.71 2.96 12.80
C PHE A 100 12.58 4.48 12.74
N GLU A 101 12.05 5.07 13.81
CA GLU A 101 11.81 6.51 13.89
C GLU A 101 13.13 7.30 13.92
N TYR A 102 14.13 6.82 14.64
CA TYR A 102 15.46 7.45 14.70
C TYR A 102 16.13 7.45 13.32
N GLU A 103 16.20 6.28 12.68
CA GLU A 103 16.85 6.15 11.37
C GLU A 103 16.08 6.91 10.28
N SER A 104 14.75 6.93 10.36
CA SER A 104 13.92 7.75 9.45
C SER A 104 14.22 9.23 9.60
N CYS A 105 14.25 9.74 10.85
CA CYS A 105 14.58 11.13 11.14
C CYS A 105 15.95 11.49 10.58
N ARG A 106 16.97 10.68 10.89
CA ARG A 106 18.36 10.87 10.43
C ARG A 106 18.46 10.92 8.88
N VAL A 107 17.78 10.00 8.18
CA VAL A 107 17.83 9.95 6.70
C VAL A 107 17.10 11.15 6.11
N LEU A 108 15.91 11.49 6.60
CA LEU A 108 15.15 12.64 6.12
C LEU A 108 15.88 13.97 6.36
N GLU A 109 16.47 14.19 7.53
CA GLU A 109 17.29 15.38 7.81
C GLU A 109 18.51 15.47 6.89
N LYS A 110 19.18 14.35 6.62
CA LYS A 110 20.28 14.25 5.63
C LYS A 110 19.85 14.69 4.24
N LEU A 111 18.60 14.39 3.85
CA LEU A 111 18.00 14.75 2.57
C LEU A 111 17.42 16.18 2.55
N GLY A 112 17.46 16.89 3.67
CA GLY A 112 17.06 18.29 3.77
C GLY A 112 15.61 18.52 4.20
N HIS A 113 14.90 17.49 4.66
CA HIS A 113 13.58 17.66 5.26
C HIS A 113 13.66 18.50 6.53
N ARG A 114 12.66 19.37 6.70
CA ARG A 114 12.53 20.22 7.89
C ARG A 114 11.60 19.56 8.90
N LEU A 115 12.10 18.55 9.59
CA LEU A 115 11.33 17.82 10.59
C LEU A 115 11.12 18.67 11.84
N GLU A 116 9.90 18.64 12.39
CA GLU A 116 9.60 19.21 13.69
C GLU A 116 9.73 18.11 14.76
N ARG A 117 10.60 18.32 15.74
CA ARG A 117 10.82 17.41 16.88
C ARG A 117 9.95 17.80 18.05
N PHE A 118 9.47 16.82 18.79
CA PHE A 118 8.62 17.02 19.95
C PHE A 118 9.20 16.33 21.19
N ASP A 119 9.04 16.98 22.33
CA ASP A 119 9.03 16.36 23.65
C ASP A 119 7.58 16.15 24.14
N SER A 120 7.41 15.53 25.30
CA SER A 120 6.07 15.22 25.82
C SER A 120 5.18 16.44 26.03
N PHE A 121 5.76 17.58 26.38
CA PHE A 121 5.02 18.81 26.64
C PHE A 121 4.51 19.46 25.34
N THR A 122 5.43 19.73 24.41
CA THR A 122 5.10 20.36 23.10
C THR A 122 4.23 19.46 22.24
N PHE A 123 4.38 18.14 22.36
CA PHE A 123 3.56 17.17 21.68
C PHE A 123 2.07 17.27 22.04
N HIS A 124 1.74 17.24 23.34
CA HIS A 124 0.34 17.26 23.77
C HIS A 124 -0.37 18.59 23.49
N GLU A 125 0.36 19.70 23.53
CA GLU A 125 -0.20 21.01 23.17
C GLU A 125 -0.66 21.03 21.70
N ARG A 126 0.11 20.45 20.80
CA ARG A 126 -0.20 20.43 19.36
C ARG A 126 -1.17 19.32 18.98
N PHE A 127 -1.07 18.14 19.59
CA PHE A 127 -1.86 16.95 19.27
C PHE A 127 -2.72 16.46 20.44
N PRO A 128 -3.72 17.23 20.87
CA PRO A 128 -4.44 17.01 22.13
C PRO A 128 -5.36 15.77 22.13
N ALA A 129 -5.54 15.09 21.00
CA ALA A 129 -6.26 13.82 20.93
C ALA A 129 -5.50 12.66 21.58
N PHE A 130 -4.17 12.76 21.65
CA PHE A 130 -3.33 11.73 22.26
C PHE A 130 -3.30 11.88 23.78
N ALA A 131 -3.11 10.77 24.48
CA ALA A 131 -3.00 10.77 25.93
C ALA A 131 -1.79 11.60 26.38
N PRO A 132 -1.93 12.47 27.42
CA PRO A 132 -0.81 13.22 27.98
C PRO A 132 0.26 12.26 28.50
N ASP A 133 1.52 12.68 28.42
CA ASP A 133 2.71 11.97 28.91
C ASP A 133 2.93 10.55 28.33
N ARG A 134 2.12 10.18 27.32
CA ARG A 134 2.25 8.85 26.67
C ARG A 134 3.48 8.76 25.78
N PHE A 135 3.80 9.82 25.06
CA PHE A 135 4.94 9.88 24.13
C PHE A 135 5.99 10.87 24.62
N GLN A 136 7.24 10.43 24.58
CA GLN A 136 8.38 11.20 25.07
C GLN A 136 9.23 11.81 23.97
N ASP A 137 9.13 11.26 22.75
CA ASP A 137 9.90 11.70 21.59
C ASP A 137 9.10 11.46 20.31
N GLY A 138 9.52 12.08 19.23
CA GLY A 138 8.90 11.92 17.93
C GLY A 138 9.24 13.03 16.97
N PHE A 139 8.73 12.91 15.75
CA PHE A 139 8.87 13.95 14.74
C PHE A 139 7.63 14.06 13.85
N PHE A 140 7.42 15.24 13.31
CA PHE A 140 6.44 15.53 12.29
C PHE A 140 7.17 15.93 11.00
N ASP A 141 6.81 15.28 9.90
CA ASP A 141 7.27 15.61 8.55
C ASP A 141 6.13 16.33 7.82
N PRO A 142 6.24 17.66 7.59
CA PRO A 142 5.19 18.44 6.95
C PRO A 142 5.02 18.13 5.45
N ASP A 143 6.06 17.62 4.78
CA ASP A 143 6.08 17.34 3.34
C ASP A 143 5.45 16.00 2.96
N ALA A 144 4.69 15.40 3.88
CA ALA A 144 4.04 14.11 3.72
C ALA A 144 2.53 14.23 3.98
N GLY A 145 1.79 13.10 3.93
CA GLY A 145 0.34 13.14 4.18
C GLY A 145 -0.37 11.83 3.87
N TYR A 146 -1.57 11.92 3.30
CA TYR A 146 -2.35 10.76 2.90
C TYR A 146 -3.08 10.95 1.56
N VAL A 147 -3.50 9.86 0.96
CA VAL A 147 -4.32 9.84 -0.26
C VAL A 147 -5.67 9.16 0.00
N GLU A 148 -6.71 9.61 -0.69
CA GLU A 148 -8.03 8.98 -0.72
C GLU A 148 -8.01 7.77 -1.68
N SER A 149 -7.53 6.64 -1.20
CA SER A 149 -7.13 5.52 -2.05
C SER A 149 -8.24 4.97 -2.95
N GLY A 150 -9.47 4.87 -2.46
CA GLY A 150 -10.61 4.44 -3.29
C GLY A 150 -10.92 5.43 -4.41
N ARG A 151 -10.85 6.74 -4.13
CA ARG A 151 -11.03 7.79 -5.15
C ARG A 151 -9.88 7.79 -6.16
N VAL A 152 -8.65 7.58 -5.69
CA VAL A 152 -7.48 7.45 -6.58
C VAL A 152 -7.71 6.33 -7.59
N VAL A 153 -8.07 5.12 -7.13
CA VAL A 153 -8.30 3.99 -8.06
C VAL A 153 -9.45 4.29 -9.03
N ALA A 154 -10.55 4.88 -8.54
CA ALA A 154 -11.68 5.26 -9.40
C ALA A 154 -11.25 6.26 -10.48
N THR A 155 -10.52 7.31 -10.12
CA THR A 155 -9.99 8.30 -11.06
C THR A 155 -9.06 7.68 -12.10
N LEU A 156 -8.16 6.78 -11.66
CA LEU A 156 -7.24 6.10 -12.57
C LEU A 156 -7.95 5.11 -13.51
N VAL A 157 -9.01 4.42 -13.06
CA VAL A 157 -9.83 3.54 -13.90
C VAL A 157 -10.52 4.35 -15.00
N GLU A 158 -11.14 5.47 -14.65
CA GLU A 158 -11.77 6.36 -15.66
C GLU A 158 -10.73 6.97 -16.61
N HIS A 159 -9.56 7.34 -16.11
CA HIS A 159 -8.46 7.80 -16.95
C HIS A 159 -7.98 6.70 -17.91
N ALA A 160 -7.77 5.47 -17.41
CA ALA A 160 -7.39 4.33 -18.26
C ALA A 160 -8.39 4.10 -19.41
N LYS A 161 -9.68 4.16 -19.09
CA LYS A 161 -10.76 4.06 -20.08
C LYS A 161 -10.71 5.20 -21.10
N SER A 162 -10.52 6.45 -20.65
CA SER A 162 -10.50 7.63 -21.52
C SER A 162 -9.36 7.61 -22.54
N ILE A 163 -8.20 7.03 -22.17
CA ILE A 163 -7.06 6.87 -23.09
C ILE A 163 -7.10 5.59 -23.93
N GLY A 164 -8.19 4.80 -23.82
CA GLY A 164 -8.44 3.63 -24.66
C GLY A 164 -7.79 2.32 -24.16
N VAL A 165 -7.63 2.15 -22.84
CA VAL A 165 -7.42 0.83 -22.24
C VAL A 165 -8.74 0.05 -22.32
N GLU A 166 -8.70 -1.19 -22.81
CA GLU A 166 -9.87 -2.07 -22.82
C GLU A 166 -10.09 -2.63 -21.42
N LEU A 167 -11.20 -2.26 -20.76
CA LEU A 167 -11.56 -2.76 -19.44
C LEU A 167 -12.48 -3.98 -19.54
N ARG A 168 -12.10 -5.07 -18.87
CA ARG A 168 -12.88 -6.32 -18.75
C ARG A 168 -13.23 -6.55 -17.29
N GLU A 169 -14.32 -5.92 -16.85
CA GLU A 169 -14.90 -6.12 -15.53
C GLU A 169 -15.64 -7.45 -15.44
N ARG A 170 -15.77 -8.00 -14.22
CA ARG A 170 -16.44 -9.28 -13.96
C ARG A 170 -15.88 -10.41 -14.81
N ALA A 171 -14.60 -10.35 -15.08
CA ALA A 171 -13.84 -11.28 -15.88
C ALA A 171 -12.75 -11.92 -15.02
N LYS A 172 -13.06 -13.08 -14.44
CA LYS A 172 -12.16 -13.76 -13.50
C LYS A 172 -11.10 -14.53 -14.24
N PHE A 173 -9.83 -14.15 -14.02
CA PHE A 173 -8.69 -14.94 -14.45
C PHE A 173 -8.66 -16.29 -13.73
N VAL A 174 -8.43 -17.38 -14.47
CA VAL A 174 -8.33 -18.74 -13.91
C VAL A 174 -7.02 -19.44 -14.24
N ALA A 175 -6.40 -19.13 -15.39
CA ALA A 175 -5.13 -19.74 -15.78
C ALA A 175 -4.38 -18.89 -16.81
N LEU A 176 -3.09 -19.10 -16.91
CA LEU A 176 -2.30 -18.67 -18.07
C LEU A 176 -2.69 -19.52 -19.29
N ASN A 177 -2.75 -18.88 -20.46
CA ASN A 177 -2.75 -19.57 -21.74
C ASN A 177 -1.30 -19.72 -22.17
N GLU A 178 -0.67 -20.84 -21.79
CA GLU A 178 0.75 -21.08 -21.99
C GLU A 178 1.00 -22.39 -22.73
N ASN A 179 2.11 -22.45 -23.42
CA ASN A 179 2.66 -23.65 -24.04
C ASN A 179 4.16 -23.67 -23.82
N ASP A 180 4.65 -24.78 -23.29
CA ASP A 180 6.04 -24.94 -22.85
C ASP A 180 6.41 -23.82 -21.83
N ASP A 181 7.40 -23.00 -22.17
CA ASP A 181 7.91 -21.88 -21.35
C ASP A 181 7.40 -20.51 -21.83
N ARG A 182 6.35 -20.47 -22.67
CA ARG A 182 5.84 -19.22 -23.23
C ARG A 182 4.37 -18.97 -22.89
N VAL A 183 4.09 -17.78 -22.40
CA VAL A 183 2.75 -17.29 -22.16
C VAL A 183 2.22 -16.57 -23.39
N HIS A 184 1.03 -16.96 -23.86
CA HIS A 184 0.32 -16.43 -25.02
C HIS A 184 -0.93 -15.64 -24.66
N GLY A 185 -1.26 -15.53 -23.37
CA GLY A 185 -2.42 -14.84 -22.88
C GLY A 185 -3.00 -15.43 -21.60
N VAL A 186 -4.30 -15.24 -21.41
CA VAL A 186 -5.03 -15.66 -20.21
C VAL A 186 -6.30 -16.44 -20.55
N VAL A 187 -6.74 -17.29 -19.62
CA VAL A 187 -8.02 -17.99 -19.66
C VAL A 187 -8.90 -17.43 -18.53
N LEU A 188 -10.14 -17.08 -18.87
CA LEU A 188 -11.15 -16.61 -17.94
C LEU A 188 -12.06 -17.77 -17.45
N ASP A 189 -12.81 -17.54 -16.38
CA ASP A 189 -13.73 -18.52 -15.78
C ASP A 189 -14.82 -19.01 -16.73
N ASN A 190 -15.27 -18.18 -17.68
CA ASN A 190 -16.19 -18.54 -18.75
C ASN A 190 -15.50 -19.31 -19.91
N ARG A 191 -14.25 -19.76 -19.72
CA ARG A 191 -13.38 -20.42 -20.71
C ARG A 191 -12.96 -19.53 -21.90
N HIS A 192 -13.31 -18.24 -21.89
CA HIS A 192 -12.83 -17.33 -22.91
C HIS A 192 -11.31 -17.13 -22.80
N ARG A 193 -10.60 -17.17 -23.93
CA ARG A 193 -9.17 -16.91 -24.00
C ARG A 193 -8.94 -15.52 -24.57
N ILE A 194 -8.10 -14.76 -23.89
CA ILE A 194 -7.59 -13.49 -24.41
C ILE A 194 -6.13 -13.71 -24.74
N ASN A 195 -5.76 -13.53 -26.01
CA ASN A 195 -4.39 -13.69 -26.47
C ASN A 195 -3.65 -12.34 -26.45
N GLY A 196 -2.38 -12.37 -26.06
CA GLY A 196 -1.51 -11.21 -26.00
C GLY A 196 -0.05 -11.59 -26.16
N ASP A 197 0.78 -10.58 -26.40
CA ASP A 197 2.23 -10.72 -26.56
C ASP A 197 2.94 -10.71 -25.19
N ALA A 198 2.30 -10.15 -24.16
CA ALA A 198 2.76 -10.17 -22.77
C ALA A 198 1.57 -10.18 -21.80
N VAL A 199 1.79 -10.75 -20.62
CA VAL A 199 0.83 -10.79 -19.51
C VAL A 199 1.50 -10.21 -18.26
N VAL A 200 0.80 -9.26 -17.60
CA VAL A 200 1.18 -8.73 -16.29
C VAL A 200 0.18 -9.25 -15.26
N ILE A 201 0.67 -9.94 -14.25
CA ILE A 201 -0.16 -10.35 -13.09
C ILE A 201 0.04 -9.35 -11.96
N ALA A 202 -0.99 -8.55 -11.72
CA ALA A 202 -1.07 -7.52 -10.68
C ALA A 202 -2.21 -7.82 -9.69
N ALA A 203 -2.37 -9.10 -9.34
CA ALA A 203 -3.52 -9.61 -8.58
C ALA A 203 -3.38 -9.43 -7.05
N GLY A 204 -2.36 -8.67 -6.57
CA GLY A 204 -2.14 -8.41 -5.16
C GLY A 204 -2.13 -9.68 -4.32
N ALA A 205 -2.88 -9.71 -3.23
CA ALA A 205 -2.98 -10.86 -2.33
C ALA A 205 -3.55 -12.14 -2.97
N TRP A 206 -4.22 -12.05 -4.11
CA TRP A 206 -4.68 -13.22 -4.86
C TRP A 206 -3.55 -13.90 -5.65
N THR A 207 -2.41 -13.23 -5.88
CA THR A 207 -1.31 -13.76 -6.70
C THR A 207 -0.89 -15.18 -6.32
N PRO A 208 -0.63 -15.55 -5.04
CA PRO A 208 -0.24 -16.93 -4.69
C PRO A 208 -1.35 -17.96 -4.91
N TYR A 209 -2.60 -17.53 -5.10
CA TYR A 209 -3.73 -18.41 -5.38
C TYR A 209 -4.00 -18.57 -6.87
N VAL A 210 -3.81 -17.52 -7.67
CA VAL A 210 -4.00 -17.57 -9.12
C VAL A 210 -2.74 -18.06 -9.86
N LEU A 211 -1.57 -17.93 -9.23
CA LEU A 211 -0.29 -18.48 -9.68
C LEU A 211 0.33 -19.34 -8.56
N PRO A 212 -0.09 -20.59 -8.37
CA PRO A 212 0.33 -21.42 -7.23
C PRO A 212 1.85 -21.62 -7.07
N PHE A 213 2.62 -21.51 -8.14
CA PHE A 213 4.08 -21.62 -8.11
C PHE A 213 4.76 -20.45 -7.34
N THR A 214 4.02 -19.35 -7.11
CA THR A 214 4.51 -18.20 -6.33
C THR A 214 4.33 -18.35 -4.81
N LYS A 215 3.57 -19.35 -4.33
CA LYS A 215 3.27 -19.58 -2.89
C LYS A 215 4.51 -19.70 -2.00
N LYS A 216 5.62 -20.15 -2.53
CA LYS A 216 6.88 -20.26 -1.79
C LYS A 216 7.58 -18.91 -1.58
N PHE A 217 7.13 -17.85 -2.25
CA PHE A 217 7.71 -16.52 -2.19
C PHE A 217 6.73 -15.45 -1.70
N LEU A 218 5.42 -15.70 -1.90
CA LEU A 218 4.36 -14.73 -1.64
C LEU A 218 3.32 -15.34 -0.70
N ARG A 219 2.89 -14.55 0.27
CA ARG A 219 1.83 -14.93 1.23
C ARG A 219 0.76 -13.85 1.25
N ALA A 220 -0.49 -14.26 1.41
CA ALA A 220 -1.59 -13.34 1.64
C ALA A 220 -1.86 -13.24 3.14
N THR A 221 -1.79 -12.04 3.70
CA THR A 221 -2.02 -11.77 5.12
C THR A 221 -3.11 -10.73 5.33
N GLY A 222 -4.01 -10.99 6.27
CA GLY A 222 -5.13 -10.13 6.59
C GLY A 222 -4.83 -9.21 7.78
N HIS A 223 -5.13 -7.92 7.63
CA HIS A 223 -4.88 -6.88 8.61
C HIS A 223 -6.18 -6.16 8.96
N PRO A 224 -6.56 -6.08 10.25
CA PRO A 224 -7.80 -5.42 10.66
C PRO A 224 -7.71 -3.90 10.44
N VAL A 225 -8.79 -3.34 9.95
CA VAL A 225 -8.98 -1.91 9.74
C VAL A 225 -10.31 -1.50 10.35
N PHE A 226 -10.32 -0.39 11.06
CA PHE A 226 -11.47 0.14 11.76
C PHE A 226 -11.71 1.59 11.35
N HIS A 227 -12.98 1.92 11.11
CA HIS A 227 -13.44 3.29 10.96
C HIS A 227 -14.28 3.65 12.20
N LEU A 228 -13.80 4.61 12.96
CA LEU A 228 -14.43 5.07 14.20
C LEU A 228 -15.09 6.44 13.98
N LYS A 229 -16.30 6.60 14.50
CA LYS A 229 -16.99 7.88 14.49
C LYS A 229 -16.70 8.61 15.80
N PRO A 230 -15.87 9.68 15.79
CA PRO A 230 -15.52 10.39 17.00
C PRO A 230 -16.69 11.24 17.51
N ASP A 231 -16.86 11.34 18.83
CA ASP A 231 -17.83 12.24 19.46
C ASP A 231 -17.38 13.71 19.38
N LYS A 232 -16.05 13.94 19.31
CA LYS A 232 -15.41 15.26 19.22
C LYS A 232 -14.60 15.34 17.94
N PRO A 233 -15.21 15.50 16.77
CA PRO A 233 -14.53 15.47 15.47
C PRO A 233 -13.47 16.56 15.31
N GLU A 234 -13.59 17.68 16.01
CA GLU A 234 -12.65 18.79 16.01
C GLU A 234 -11.25 18.43 16.53
N LEU A 235 -11.13 17.36 17.32
CA LEU A 235 -9.83 16.85 17.80
C LEU A 235 -9.06 16.10 16.72
N PHE A 236 -9.76 15.64 15.67
CA PHE A 236 -9.23 14.74 14.66
C PHE A 236 -9.08 15.40 13.29
N LEU A 237 -9.17 16.73 13.23
CA LEU A 237 -8.85 17.48 12.02
C LEU A 237 -7.37 17.32 11.66
N PRO A 238 -6.99 17.36 10.37
CA PRO A 238 -5.63 17.05 9.92
C PRO A 238 -4.52 17.84 10.63
N GLU A 239 -4.75 19.10 10.94
CA GLU A 239 -3.79 19.98 11.63
C GLU A 239 -3.55 19.61 13.11
N ARG A 240 -4.48 18.84 13.72
CA ARG A 240 -4.41 18.36 15.11
C ARG A 240 -4.22 16.86 15.22
N PHE A 241 -4.48 16.15 14.16
CA PHE A 241 -4.42 14.70 14.10
C PHE A 241 -4.05 14.27 12.67
N PRO A 242 -2.80 14.47 12.25
CA PRO A 242 -2.34 14.03 10.92
C PRO A 242 -2.31 12.51 10.84
N PHE A 243 -1.90 11.93 9.70
CA PHE A 243 -1.49 10.52 9.70
C PHE A 243 -0.42 10.33 10.78
N PHE A 244 -0.56 9.27 11.57
CA PHE A 244 0.42 8.95 12.60
C PHE A 244 0.84 7.47 12.60
N GLY A 245 2.05 7.20 13.08
CA GLY A 245 2.53 5.90 13.53
C GLY A 245 2.97 6.02 14.98
N ALA A 246 2.42 5.16 15.85
CA ALA A 246 2.69 5.20 17.29
C ALA A 246 3.57 4.02 17.68
N ASP A 247 4.88 4.24 17.86
CA ASP A 247 5.87 3.16 17.99
C ASP A 247 5.61 2.07 16.95
N ILE A 248 5.50 2.47 15.69
CA ILE A 248 4.87 1.62 14.64
C ILE A 248 5.59 0.30 14.46
N SER A 249 6.90 0.26 14.61
CA SER A 249 7.71 -0.96 14.48
C SER A 249 7.56 -1.92 15.67
N THR A 250 6.96 -1.48 16.79
CA THR A 250 6.75 -2.27 18.03
C THR A 250 5.30 -2.51 18.36
N THR A 251 4.38 -1.60 18.00
CA THR A 251 2.95 -1.76 18.25
C THR A 251 2.17 -2.12 16.99
N GLY A 252 2.67 -1.73 15.84
CA GLY A 252 2.00 -1.83 14.55
C GLY A 252 0.91 -0.79 14.32
N TYR A 253 0.47 -0.03 15.32
CA TYR A 253 -0.68 0.86 15.18
C TYR A 253 -0.34 2.15 14.47
N TYR A 254 -1.25 2.51 13.56
CA TYR A 254 -1.25 3.77 12.82
C TYR A 254 -2.68 4.23 12.55
N GLY A 255 -2.83 5.52 12.24
CA GLY A 255 -4.15 6.06 11.94
C GLY A 255 -4.10 7.30 11.06
N PHE A 256 -5.28 7.76 10.69
CA PHE A 256 -5.49 8.85 9.75
C PHE A 256 -6.39 9.92 10.38
N PRO A 257 -6.27 11.17 9.91
CA PRO A 257 -7.18 12.24 10.34
C PRO A 257 -8.63 11.93 9.97
N LEU A 258 -9.51 12.76 10.50
CA LEU A 258 -10.93 12.73 10.15
C LEU A 258 -11.10 12.87 8.63
N ASN A 259 -11.66 11.84 8.03
CA ASN A 259 -12.02 11.82 6.62
C ASN A 259 -13.40 11.18 6.46
N GLN A 260 -14.31 11.82 5.71
CA GLN A 260 -15.69 11.37 5.52
C GLN A 260 -16.45 11.13 6.87
N GLY A 261 -16.14 11.92 7.91
CA GLY A 261 -16.76 11.85 9.22
C GLY A 261 -16.28 10.72 10.13
N VAL A 262 -15.20 10.02 9.76
CA VAL A 262 -14.61 8.93 10.54
C VAL A 262 -13.09 9.08 10.67
N VAL A 263 -12.56 8.53 11.75
CA VAL A 263 -11.12 8.32 11.97
C VAL A 263 -10.80 6.87 11.66
N LYS A 264 -9.83 6.64 10.80
CA LYS A 264 -9.37 5.29 10.47
C LYS A 264 -8.18 4.91 11.34
N ILE A 265 -8.26 3.76 12.00
CA ILE A 265 -7.15 3.13 12.75
C ILE A 265 -6.92 1.73 12.19
N ALA A 266 -5.66 1.33 12.08
CA ALA A 266 -5.29 0.01 11.61
C ALA A 266 -3.97 -0.46 12.23
N ASN A 267 -3.60 -1.71 11.97
CA ASN A 267 -2.37 -2.31 12.49
C ASN A 267 -1.50 -2.84 11.35
N HIS A 268 -0.21 -2.43 11.34
CA HIS A 268 0.82 -2.86 10.40
C HIS A 268 1.71 -3.95 11.03
N GLY A 269 1.07 -4.95 11.63
CA GLY A 269 1.71 -6.10 12.25
C GLY A 269 1.88 -7.28 11.30
N PRO A 270 2.13 -8.48 11.83
CA PRO A 270 2.34 -9.70 11.04
C PRO A 270 1.11 -10.11 10.23
N GLY A 271 -0.09 -9.72 10.67
CA GLY A 271 -1.35 -10.14 10.06
C GLY A 271 -1.68 -11.62 10.32
N ARG A 272 -2.81 -12.04 9.78
CA ARG A 272 -3.22 -13.46 9.78
C ARG A 272 -3.10 -14.01 8.35
N GLU A 273 -2.35 -15.09 8.15
CA GLU A 273 -2.28 -15.74 6.84
C GLU A 273 -3.64 -16.34 6.50
N MET A 274 -4.20 -15.95 5.35
CA MET A 274 -5.51 -16.42 4.89
C MET A 274 -5.70 -16.22 3.40
N SER A 275 -6.61 -17.01 2.81
CA SER A 275 -7.05 -16.73 1.45
C SER A 275 -7.84 -15.41 1.39
N PRO A 276 -7.61 -14.56 0.37
CA PRO A 276 -8.40 -13.34 0.19
C PRO A 276 -9.91 -13.61 -0.02
N ASP A 277 -10.27 -14.81 -0.45
CA ASP A 277 -11.66 -15.24 -0.66
C ASP A 277 -12.22 -16.04 0.53
N SER A 278 -11.48 -16.15 1.65
CA SER A 278 -11.92 -16.87 2.83
C SER A 278 -13.12 -16.18 3.51
N ALA A 279 -14.06 -16.97 3.99
CA ALA A 279 -15.13 -16.50 4.87
C ALA A 279 -14.60 -15.97 6.23
N GLU A 280 -13.38 -16.36 6.61
CA GLU A 280 -12.69 -15.87 7.81
C GLU A 280 -12.08 -14.48 7.65
N ARG A 281 -12.21 -13.87 6.48
CA ARG A 281 -11.76 -12.51 6.20
C ARG A 281 -12.70 -11.49 6.88
N VAL A 282 -12.78 -11.57 8.18
CA VAL A 282 -13.58 -10.70 9.05
C VAL A 282 -12.72 -10.21 10.22
N VAL A 283 -13.04 -9.03 10.72
CA VAL A 283 -12.45 -8.50 11.96
C VAL A 283 -13.06 -9.27 13.13
N THR A 284 -12.22 -9.77 14.02
CA THR A 284 -12.64 -10.59 15.17
C THR A 284 -12.83 -9.74 16.43
N ALA A 285 -13.42 -10.35 17.46
CA ALA A 285 -13.54 -9.70 18.78
C ALA A 285 -12.16 -9.45 19.41
N GLU A 286 -11.18 -10.33 19.17
CA GLU A 286 -9.81 -10.13 19.62
C GLU A 286 -9.14 -8.94 18.95
N ASP A 287 -9.37 -8.74 17.64
CA ASP A 287 -8.88 -7.56 16.91
C ASP A 287 -9.48 -6.27 17.49
N GLU A 288 -10.78 -6.27 17.81
CA GLU A 288 -11.46 -5.12 18.42
C GLU A 288 -10.95 -4.88 19.86
N ASN A 289 -10.80 -5.90 20.68
CA ASN A 289 -10.28 -5.76 22.03
C ASN A 289 -8.87 -5.17 22.05
N ALA A 290 -7.99 -5.66 21.16
CA ALA A 290 -6.64 -5.11 21.01
C ALA A 290 -6.65 -3.64 20.57
N LEU A 291 -7.52 -3.26 19.63
CA LEU A 291 -7.73 -1.86 19.27
C LEU A 291 -8.18 -1.03 20.47
N ARG A 292 -9.21 -1.47 21.22
CA ARG A 292 -9.74 -0.73 22.36
C ARG A 292 -8.68 -0.52 23.46
N GLU A 293 -7.87 -1.54 23.72
CA GLU A 293 -6.74 -1.44 24.66
C GLU A 293 -5.72 -0.37 24.21
N PHE A 294 -5.31 -0.42 22.94
CA PHE A 294 -4.45 0.60 22.34
C PHE A 294 -5.06 2.00 22.47
N LEU A 295 -6.32 2.17 22.13
CA LEU A 295 -7.00 3.48 22.17
C LEU A 295 -7.10 4.05 23.59
N ARG A 296 -7.44 3.21 24.60
CA ARG A 296 -7.51 3.68 26.01
C ARG A 296 -6.18 4.24 26.50
N SER A 297 -5.08 3.64 26.08
CA SER A 297 -3.76 4.07 26.49
C SER A 297 -3.15 5.18 25.64
N THR A 298 -3.66 5.37 24.41
CA THR A 298 -2.98 6.22 23.40
C THR A 298 -3.86 7.36 22.93
N ILE A 299 -5.14 7.11 22.61
CA ILE A 299 -6.10 8.09 22.07
C ILE A 299 -7.43 7.95 22.84
N PRO A 300 -7.48 8.38 24.12
CA PRO A 300 -8.66 8.14 24.97
C PRO A 300 -9.98 8.65 24.39
N ALA A 301 -9.93 9.73 23.59
CA ALA A 301 -11.11 10.29 22.94
C ALA A 301 -11.74 9.36 21.87
N LEU A 302 -11.05 8.30 21.45
CA LEU A 302 -11.56 7.26 20.54
C LEU A 302 -11.85 5.94 21.25
N ALA A 303 -11.51 5.80 22.54
CA ALA A 303 -11.58 4.51 23.23
C ALA A 303 -12.97 3.87 23.18
N GLU A 304 -14.01 4.66 23.32
CA GLU A 304 -15.42 4.22 23.29
C GLU A 304 -16.17 4.68 22.01
N ALA A 305 -15.47 5.29 21.05
CA ALA A 305 -16.07 5.75 19.80
C ALA A 305 -16.71 4.58 19.04
N ALA A 306 -17.88 4.84 18.42
CA ALA A 306 -18.58 3.82 17.66
C ALA A 306 -17.75 3.37 16.46
N ILE A 307 -17.51 2.07 16.33
CA ILE A 307 -16.96 1.44 15.13
C ILE A 307 -18.10 1.36 14.11
N VAL A 308 -18.03 2.15 13.04
CA VAL A 308 -19.10 2.23 12.02
C VAL A 308 -18.81 1.38 10.79
N TYR A 309 -17.55 0.97 10.61
CA TYR A 309 -17.14 0.06 9.55
C TYR A 309 -15.88 -0.68 9.94
N THR A 310 -15.80 -1.93 9.51
CA THR A 310 -14.58 -2.75 9.64
C THR A 310 -14.29 -3.47 8.34
N ARG A 311 -13.02 -3.75 8.11
CA ARG A 311 -12.58 -4.65 7.04
C ARG A 311 -11.27 -5.32 7.40
N VAL A 312 -10.99 -6.47 6.76
CA VAL A 312 -9.65 -7.04 6.75
C VAL A 312 -8.97 -6.66 5.43
N CYS A 313 -7.96 -5.79 5.51
CA CYS A 313 -7.13 -5.42 4.37
C CYS A 313 -6.13 -6.53 4.08
N MET A 314 -6.10 -7.02 2.85
CA MET A 314 -5.20 -8.10 2.47
C MET A 314 -3.88 -7.57 1.92
N TYR A 315 -2.77 -7.95 2.53
CA TYR A 315 -1.43 -7.70 1.97
C TYR A 315 -0.99 -8.90 1.13
N CYS A 316 -0.07 -8.64 0.21
CA CYS A 316 0.72 -9.66 -0.45
C CYS A 316 2.15 -9.51 0.06
N ASP A 317 2.52 -10.33 1.01
CA ASP A 317 3.84 -10.28 1.64
C ASP A 317 4.85 -11.12 0.86
N THR A 318 6.02 -10.55 0.61
CA THR A 318 7.22 -11.23 0.13
C THR A 318 8.03 -11.76 1.32
N ASN A 319 9.06 -12.53 1.05
CA ASN A 319 9.90 -13.09 2.10
C ASN A 319 10.80 -12.05 2.79
N ASP A 320 11.08 -10.93 2.13
CA ASP A 320 12.00 -9.87 2.56
C ASP A 320 11.36 -8.49 2.76
N GLY A 321 10.08 -8.34 2.43
CA GLY A 321 9.39 -7.06 2.52
C GLY A 321 9.56 -6.15 1.31
N ASP A 322 10.39 -6.48 0.34
CA ASP A 322 10.53 -5.74 -0.92
C ASP A 322 9.46 -6.12 -1.94
N PHE A 323 9.09 -5.19 -2.81
CA PHE A 323 8.14 -5.44 -3.88
C PHE A 323 8.64 -6.53 -4.83
N TRP A 324 7.71 -7.14 -5.55
CA TRP A 324 8.03 -8.11 -6.58
C TRP A 324 7.51 -7.60 -7.92
N ILE A 325 8.41 -6.95 -8.69
CA ILE A 325 8.11 -6.45 -10.03
C ILE A 325 9.17 -7.00 -10.97
N ALA A 326 8.87 -8.11 -11.63
CA ALA A 326 9.86 -8.81 -12.42
C ALA A 326 9.26 -9.66 -13.52
N ALA A 327 9.99 -9.84 -14.61
CA ALA A 327 9.71 -10.89 -15.58
C ALA A 327 9.98 -12.28 -14.96
N ASP A 328 9.12 -13.25 -15.26
CA ASP A 328 9.30 -14.62 -14.83
C ASP A 328 10.49 -15.24 -15.59
N PRO A 329 11.51 -15.77 -14.88
CA PRO A 329 12.69 -16.34 -15.54
C PRO A 329 12.44 -17.67 -16.25
N GLN A 330 11.32 -18.34 -15.97
CA GLN A 330 10.94 -19.63 -16.53
C GLN A 330 9.81 -19.53 -17.56
N ARG A 331 9.08 -18.40 -17.59
CA ARG A 331 7.94 -18.18 -18.49
C ARG A 331 8.12 -16.88 -19.23
N SER A 332 8.55 -16.97 -20.46
CA SER A 332 8.66 -15.79 -21.31
C SER A 332 7.30 -15.12 -21.50
N ASN A 333 7.28 -13.80 -21.63
CA ASN A 333 6.12 -12.95 -21.76
C ASN A 333 5.24 -12.83 -20.49
N LEU A 334 5.70 -13.28 -19.32
CA LEU A 334 5.04 -13.11 -18.03
C LEU A 334 5.80 -12.13 -17.15
N VAL A 335 5.12 -11.11 -16.66
CA VAL A 335 5.61 -10.20 -15.62
C VAL A 335 4.68 -10.30 -14.41
N ILE A 336 5.25 -10.32 -13.21
CA ILE A 336 4.50 -10.26 -11.95
C ILE A 336 4.78 -8.91 -11.32
N SER A 337 3.73 -8.17 -10.94
CA SER A 337 3.79 -6.86 -10.29
C SER A 337 2.91 -6.88 -9.04
N THR A 338 3.50 -7.23 -7.90
CA THR A 338 2.82 -7.46 -6.62
C THR A 338 3.81 -7.41 -5.45
N GLY A 339 3.45 -7.97 -4.31
CA GLY A 339 4.34 -8.07 -3.16
C GLY A 339 4.52 -6.76 -2.42
N ASP A 340 3.48 -5.95 -2.37
CA ASP A 340 3.51 -4.59 -1.82
C ASP A 340 3.68 -4.54 -0.29
N CYS A 341 3.60 -5.68 0.40
CA CYS A 341 3.81 -5.83 1.84
C CYS A 341 3.06 -4.79 2.71
N GLY A 342 1.92 -4.29 2.19
CA GLY A 342 1.09 -3.27 2.85
C GLY A 342 1.58 -1.84 2.71
N HIS A 343 2.70 -1.57 2.04
CA HIS A 343 3.25 -0.22 1.91
C HIS A 343 3.38 0.31 0.47
N GLY A 344 2.89 -0.43 -0.55
CA GLY A 344 3.07 -0.09 -1.97
C GLY A 344 2.23 1.07 -2.49
N PHE A 345 1.05 1.36 -1.90
CA PHE A 345 0.10 2.31 -2.49
C PHE A 345 0.68 3.70 -2.74
N LYS A 346 1.51 4.22 -1.84
CA LYS A 346 2.16 5.54 -1.98
C LYS A 346 3.05 5.66 -3.21
N PHE A 347 3.52 4.52 -3.73
CA PHE A 347 4.35 4.45 -4.94
C PHE A 347 3.55 4.35 -6.25
N ALA A 348 2.22 4.45 -6.19
CA ALA A 348 1.36 4.41 -7.36
C ALA A 348 1.86 5.23 -8.56
N PRO A 349 2.38 6.46 -8.38
CA PRO A 349 2.84 7.27 -9.51
C PRO A 349 4.00 6.67 -10.31
N VAL A 350 4.77 5.75 -9.72
CA VAL A 350 5.95 5.15 -10.37
C VAL A 350 5.79 3.65 -10.66
N LEU A 351 4.84 2.95 -10.02
CA LEU A 351 4.64 1.51 -10.20
C LEU A 351 4.37 1.13 -11.66
N GLY A 352 3.59 1.94 -12.36
CA GLY A 352 3.29 1.72 -13.77
C GLY A 352 4.54 1.77 -14.64
N GLU A 353 5.41 2.77 -14.42
CA GLU A 353 6.68 2.94 -15.13
C GLU A 353 7.60 1.72 -14.90
N ILE A 354 7.80 1.32 -13.63
CA ILE A 354 8.66 0.20 -13.27
C ILE A 354 8.14 -1.11 -13.89
N THR A 355 6.81 -1.33 -13.85
CA THR A 355 6.20 -2.52 -14.45
C THR A 355 6.31 -2.51 -15.97
N ALA A 356 6.10 -1.37 -16.62
CA ALA A 356 6.23 -1.26 -18.06
C ALA A 356 7.68 -1.49 -18.53
N ASP A 357 8.68 -1.00 -17.75
CA ASP A 357 10.08 -1.28 -18.03
C ASP A 357 10.41 -2.77 -17.93
N ALA A 358 9.82 -3.48 -16.94
CA ALA A 358 9.95 -4.92 -16.83
C ALA A 358 9.32 -5.66 -18.03
N VAL A 359 8.16 -5.20 -18.52
CA VAL A 359 7.49 -5.76 -19.71
C VAL A 359 8.33 -5.57 -20.98
N GLU A 360 8.94 -4.39 -21.12
CA GLU A 360 9.73 -4.01 -22.31
C GLU A 360 11.21 -4.47 -22.22
N GLY A 361 11.64 -5.05 -21.08
CA GLY A 361 13.03 -5.41 -20.84
C GLY A 361 13.98 -4.22 -20.78
N LYS A 362 13.47 -3.05 -20.37
CA LYS A 362 14.24 -1.80 -20.21
C LYS A 362 14.93 -1.76 -18.86
N ALA A 363 16.05 -1.07 -18.80
CA ALA A 363 16.74 -0.80 -17.54
C ALA A 363 15.94 0.15 -16.67
N ASN A 364 15.79 -0.21 -15.38
CA ASN A 364 15.21 0.64 -14.36
C ASN A 364 15.96 0.37 -13.04
N PRO A 365 16.40 1.39 -12.29
CA PRO A 365 17.22 1.21 -11.09
C PRO A 365 16.54 0.35 -10.02
N PHE A 366 15.22 0.40 -9.93
CA PHE A 366 14.47 -0.37 -8.94
C PHE A 366 14.19 -1.81 -9.31
N LEU A 367 14.33 -2.21 -10.59
CA LEU A 367 14.13 -3.61 -11.01
C LEU A 367 15.14 -4.55 -10.40
N GLN A 368 16.37 -4.08 -10.05
CA GLN A 368 17.34 -4.90 -9.34
C GLN A 368 16.88 -5.22 -7.91
N LYS A 369 16.27 -4.27 -7.21
CA LYS A 369 15.71 -4.46 -5.87
C LYS A 369 14.45 -5.34 -5.92
N PHE A 370 13.59 -5.14 -6.92
CA PHE A 370 12.29 -5.80 -7.07
C PHE A 370 12.34 -7.08 -7.93
N ARG A 371 13.53 -7.56 -8.25
CA ARG A 371 13.75 -8.73 -9.10
C ARG A 371 13.18 -10.03 -8.53
N TRP A 372 13.21 -11.07 -9.31
CA TRP A 372 12.96 -12.43 -8.86
C TRP A 372 14.06 -12.88 -7.89
N ARG A 373 13.70 -13.23 -6.64
CA ARG A 373 14.63 -13.48 -5.52
C ARG A 373 14.32 -14.80 -4.79
N PRO A 374 14.41 -15.95 -5.47
CA PRO A 374 14.07 -17.24 -4.87
C PRO A 374 15.02 -17.68 -3.76
N GLU A 375 16.19 -17.06 -3.67
CA GLU A 375 17.21 -17.31 -2.67
C GLU A 375 16.87 -16.80 -1.28
N ILE A 376 15.97 -15.82 -1.17
CA ILE A 376 15.62 -15.18 0.10
C ILE A 376 14.59 -16.03 0.86
N LYS A 377 14.91 -16.37 2.09
CA LYS A 377 14.01 -17.13 2.97
C LYS A 377 13.08 -16.21 3.74
N SER A 378 11.92 -16.73 4.10
CA SER A 378 10.94 -15.99 4.90
C SER A 378 11.52 -15.59 6.25
N GLY A 379 11.38 -14.28 6.60
CA GLY A 379 11.82 -13.72 7.87
C GLY A 379 13.28 -13.25 7.90
N GLU A 380 14.00 -13.32 6.78
CA GLU A 380 15.39 -12.76 6.70
C GLU A 380 15.39 -11.23 6.74
N ALA A 381 14.35 -10.59 6.20
CA ALA A 381 14.17 -9.14 6.23
C ALA A 381 12.68 -8.77 6.26
N LYS A 382 12.40 -7.51 6.56
CA LYS A 382 11.05 -6.93 6.55
C LYS A 382 11.14 -5.43 6.28
N GLU A 383 10.04 -4.84 5.85
CA GLU A 383 9.92 -3.37 5.81
C GLU A 383 10.11 -2.80 7.23
N ALA A 384 10.90 -1.73 7.36
CA ALA A 384 11.39 -1.26 8.67
C ALA A 384 10.28 -0.83 9.64
N ALA A 385 9.17 -0.27 9.14
CA ALA A 385 8.01 0.10 9.97
C ALA A 385 7.14 -1.11 10.36
N ARG A 386 7.38 -2.31 9.77
CA ARG A 386 6.55 -3.48 10.01
C ARG A 386 6.77 -4.03 11.40
N PHE A 387 5.73 -4.03 12.24
CA PHE A 387 5.78 -4.74 13.53
C PHE A 387 5.93 -6.25 13.30
N ALA A 388 6.87 -6.86 13.99
CA ALA A 388 6.98 -8.30 14.13
C ALA A 388 7.26 -8.61 15.60
N PRO A 389 6.41 -9.39 16.27
CA PRO A 389 6.69 -9.86 17.63
C PRO A 389 7.96 -10.73 17.61
N ASN A 390 8.77 -10.55 18.65
CA ASN A 390 9.98 -11.37 18.86
C ASN A 390 9.61 -12.81 19.15
#